data_bedc5e9d524f4c69671260e2cecf0029
#
_entry.id   bedc5e9d524f4c69671260e2cecf0029
#
_cell.length_a   1.000
_cell.length_b   1.000
_cell.length_c   1.000
_cell.angle_alpha   90.00
_cell.angle_beta   90.00
_cell.angle_gamma   90.00
#
_symmetry.space_group_name_H-M   'P 1'
#
loop_
_entity.id
_entity.type
_entity.pdbx_description
1 polymer ?
#
loop_
_entity_poly.entity_id
_entity_poly.type
_entity_poly.pdbx_seq_one_letter_code
_entity_poly.pdbx_strand_id
1 'polypeptide(L)'
;MPTVNSNSYVHGNHNAPPPPPQTTQHYGLGSHGFAFQYSQCTGRRKALLIGINYFNQRGQLRGCINDVRNMSAYLVENFGYKREDMVILTDDQQNPMSQPTKQNILRAMHWLVKDARPNDSLFFHYSGECRVSLTDAVF
;
A
#
# COMPACT_ATOMS: atom_id res chain seq x y z
N MET A 1 -19.45 -29.43 -27.64
CA MET A 1 -19.25 -28.71 -26.37
C MET A 1 -19.18 -27.23 -26.65
N PRO A 2 -20.10 -26.41 -26.16
CA PRO A 2 -20.08 -24.98 -26.44
C PRO A 2 -19.08 -24.29 -25.50
N THR A 3 -18.22 -23.51 -26.12
CA THR A 3 -17.27 -22.59 -25.43
C THR A 3 -18.05 -21.49 -24.74
N VAL A 4 -17.87 -21.39 -23.43
CA VAL A 4 -18.43 -20.31 -22.61
C VAL A 4 -17.62 -19.03 -22.88
N ASN A 5 -18.27 -18.10 -23.56
CA ASN A 5 -17.73 -16.77 -23.81
C ASN A 5 -17.89 -15.95 -22.52
N SER A 6 -16.80 -15.73 -21.81
CA SER A 6 -16.76 -14.86 -20.62
C SER A 6 -16.85 -13.39 -21.07
N ASN A 7 -18.07 -12.91 -21.24
CA ASN A 7 -18.35 -11.51 -21.46
C ASN A 7 -18.10 -10.76 -20.13
N SER A 8 -16.94 -10.15 -19.99
CA SER A 8 -16.64 -9.24 -18.91
C SER A 8 -17.58 -8.03 -19.04
N TYR A 9 -18.46 -7.87 -18.06
CA TYR A 9 -19.29 -6.68 -17.93
C TYR A 9 -18.40 -5.48 -17.60
N VAL A 10 -17.98 -4.76 -18.64
CA VAL A 10 -17.45 -3.41 -18.48
C VAL A 10 -18.65 -2.51 -18.16
N HIS A 11 -18.98 -2.33 -16.90
CA HIS A 11 -19.84 -1.25 -16.46
C HIS A 11 -19.06 0.05 -16.66
N GLY A 12 -19.26 0.66 -17.82
CA GLY A 12 -18.79 2.01 -18.08
C GLY A 12 -19.46 2.97 -17.08
N ASN A 13 -18.77 3.30 -16.02
CA ASN A 13 -19.19 4.36 -15.10
C ASN A 13 -19.01 5.70 -15.83
N HIS A 14 -20.09 6.23 -16.40
CA HIS A 14 -20.11 7.50 -17.14
C HIS A 14 -19.67 8.73 -16.31
N ASN A 15 -19.42 8.55 -15.00
CA ASN A 15 -18.93 9.57 -14.06
C ASN A 15 -17.49 9.32 -13.60
N ALA A 16 -16.77 8.39 -14.18
CA ALA A 16 -15.37 8.21 -13.84
C ALA A 16 -14.54 9.44 -14.29
N PRO A 17 -13.66 9.96 -13.45
CA PRO A 17 -12.78 11.06 -13.85
C PRO A 17 -11.94 10.63 -15.06
N PRO A 18 -11.59 11.58 -15.95
CA PRO A 18 -10.74 11.26 -17.09
C PRO A 18 -9.40 10.67 -16.62
N PRO A 19 -8.84 9.74 -17.40
CA PRO A 19 -7.53 9.18 -17.04
C PRO A 19 -6.47 10.30 -17.00
N PRO A 20 -5.47 10.17 -16.12
CA PRO A 20 -4.41 11.17 -16.03
C PRO A 20 -3.65 11.28 -17.37
N PRO A 21 -3.16 12.50 -17.70
CA PRO A 21 -2.43 12.71 -18.95
C PRO A 21 -1.15 11.87 -18.99
N GLN A 22 -0.88 11.28 -20.16
CA GLN A 22 0.30 10.42 -20.37
C GLN A 22 1.56 11.22 -20.73
N THR A 23 1.44 12.53 -20.94
CA THR A 23 2.56 13.42 -21.27
C THR A 23 3.26 13.93 -20.00
N THR A 24 4.54 14.25 -20.14
CA THR A 24 5.31 14.89 -19.07
C THR A 24 4.64 16.22 -18.68
N GLN A 25 4.39 16.37 -17.39
CA GLN A 25 3.86 17.59 -16.80
C GLN A 25 5.01 18.39 -16.19
N HIS A 26 4.93 19.71 -16.28
CA HIS A 26 5.92 20.61 -15.72
C HIS A 26 5.27 21.52 -14.69
N TYR A 27 5.98 21.77 -13.58
CA TYR A 27 5.53 22.72 -12.57
C TYR A 27 6.73 23.47 -11.97
N GLY A 28 6.48 24.68 -11.47
CA GLY A 28 7.50 25.59 -10.98
C GLY A 28 7.82 26.71 -11.98
N LEU A 29 8.45 27.79 -11.48
CA LEU A 29 8.81 28.97 -12.26
C LEU A 29 10.31 28.94 -12.61
N GLY A 30 10.62 29.19 -13.87
CA GLY A 30 11.98 29.41 -14.38
C GLY A 30 12.78 28.12 -14.62
N SER A 31 14.12 28.25 -14.66
CA SER A 31 15.08 27.18 -14.98
C SER A 31 15.17 26.06 -13.96
N HIS A 32 14.48 26.17 -12.83
CA HIS A 32 14.39 25.18 -11.76
C HIS A 32 13.05 24.43 -11.74
N GLY A 33 12.29 24.44 -12.84
CA GLY A 33 11.04 23.73 -12.97
C GLY A 33 11.23 22.24 -12.80
N PHE A 34 10.28 21.59 -12.11
CA PHE A 34 10.23 20.14 -11.97
C PHE A 34 9.36 19.55 -13.05
N ALA A 35 9.71 18.34 -13.48
CA ALA A 35 8.93 17.58 -14.43
C ALA A 35 8.49 16.26 -13.78
N PHE A 36 7.27 15.83 -14.04
CA PHE A 36 6.76 14.54 -13.63
C PHE A 36 5.88 13.93 -14.72
N GLN A 37 5.72 12.63 -14.65
CA GLN A 37 4.80 11.88 -15.50
C GLN A 37 3.97 10.96 -14.62
N TYR A 38 2.70 10.87 -14.90
CA TYR A 38 1.81 9.93 -14.18
C TYR A 38 2.22 8.48 -14.46
N SER A 39 2.25 7.67 -13.40
CA SER A 39 2.48 6.23 -13.54
C SER A 39 1.34 5.57 -14.31
N GLN A 40 1.67 4.67 -15.21
CA GLN A 40 0.70 3.80 -15.89
C GLN A 40 0.36 2.56 -15.06
N CYS A 41 1.02 2.36 -13.91
CA CYS A 41 0.82 1.23 -13.01
C CYS A 41 0.96 -0.15 -13.69
N THR A 42 1.81 -0.22 -14.72
CA THR A 42 2.06 -1.44 -15.51
C THR A 42 3.26 -2.24 -15.00
N GLY A 43 4.03 -1.69 -14.08
CA GLY A 43 5.22 -2.29 -13.52
C GLY A 43 4.92 -3.25 -12.35
N ARG A 44 5.93 -3.45 -11.51
CA ARG A 44 5.85 -4.31 -10.33
C ARG A 44 4.90 -3.71 -9.29
N ARG A 45 4.14 -4.58 -8.62
CA ARG A 45 3.25 -4.21 -7.52
C ARG A 45 3.80 -4.75 -6.21
N LYS A 46 4.11 -3.87 -5.26
CA LYS A 46 4.57 -4.25 -3.92
C LYS A 46 3.68 -3.61 -2.86
N ALA A 47 3.37 -4.35 -1.80
CA ALA A 47 2.56 -3.84 -0.72
C ALA A 47 3.19 -4.13 0.65
N LEU A 48 3.12 -3.15 1.55
CA LEU A 48 3.44 -3.29 2.96
C LEU A 48 2.18 -2.96 3.77
N LEU A 49 1.72 -3.94 4.54
CA LEU A 49 0.54 -3.80 5.39
C LEU A 49 0.92 -4.09 6.85
N ILE A 50 0.56 -3.18 7.73
CA ILE A 50 0.87 -3.25 9.15
C ILE A 50 -0.42 -3.15 9.95
N GLY A 51 -0.66 -4.12 10.83
CA GLY A 51 -1.83 -4.15 11.70
C GLY A 51 -1.42 -4.44 13.13
N ILE A 52 -1.75 -3.56 14.07
CA ILE A 52 -1.35 -3.67 15.47
C ILE A 52 -2.58 -3.53 16.37
N ASN A 53 -2.93 -4.61 17.05
CA ASN A 53 -4.02 -4.63 18.03
C ASN A 53 -3.55 -4.29 19.45
N TYR A 54 -2.25 -4.25 19.72
CA TYR A 54 -1.67 -3.98 21.05
C TYR A 54 -2.18 -4.97 22.11
N PHE A 55 -2.08 -6.27 21.83
CA PHE A 55 -2.55 -7.32 22.73
C PHE A 55 -1.96 -7.18 24.13
N ASN A 56 -2.82 -7.40 25.16
CA ASN A 56 -2.48 -7.31 26.59
C ASN A 56 -1.98 -5.93 27.05
N GLN A 57 -2.20 -4.90 26.27
CA GLN A 57 -1.85 -3.53 26.63
C GLN A 57 -3.10 -2.71 26.96
N ARG A 58 -2.93 -1.67 27.78
CA ARG A 58 -4.01 -0.69 28.01
C ARG A 58 -4.31 0.05 26.72
N GLY A 59 -5.55 -0.03 26.27
CA GLY A 59 -5.95 0.54 24.99
C GLY A 59 -5.80 -0.43 23.81
N GLN A 60 -5.84 -1.75 24.08
CA GLN A 60 -5.89 -2.76 23.05
C GLN A 60 -6.98 -2.46 22.03
N LEU A 61 -6.62 -2.51 20.75
CA LEU A 61 -7.53 -2.33 19.62
C LEU A 61 -8.12 -3.67 19.16
N ARG A 62 -9.25 -3.56 18.46
CA ARG A 62 -9.90 -4.71 17.83
C ARG A 62 -10.18 -4.36 16.37
N GLY A 63 -9.62 -5.10 15.47
CA GLY A 63 -9.92 -4.91 14.04
C GLY A 63 -8.71 -4.56 13.18
N CYS A 64 -7.62 -4.01 13.71
CA CYS A 64 -6.46 -3.60 12.91
C CYS A 64 -5.87 -4.76 12.09
N ILE A 65 -5.78 -5.95 12.67
CA ILE A 65 -5.34 -7.15 11.94
C ILE A 65 -6.37 -7.56 10.88
N ASN A 66 -7.66 -7.43 11.19
CA ASN A 66 -8.72 -7.72 10.24
C ASN A 66 -8.72 -6.75 9.06
N ASP A 67 -8.44 -5.45 9.31
CA ASP A 67 -8.28 -4.45 8.26
C ASP A 67 -7.16 -4.83 7.29
N VAL A 68 -6.01 -5.28 7.82
CA VAL A 68 -4.89 -5.77 7.02
C VAL A 68 -5.29 -6.98 6.17
N ARG A 69 -6.01 -7.94 6.75
CA ARG A 69 -6.50 -9.12 6.02
C ARG A 69 -7.44 -8.72 4.87
N ASN A 70 -8.40 -7.86 5.16
CA ASN A 70 -9.35 -7.38 4.16
C ASN A 70 -8.65 -6.58 3.06
N MET A 71 -7.75 -5.66 3.42
CA MET A 71 -7.01 -4.86 2.46
C MET A 71 -6.09 -5.72 1.59
N SER A 72 -5.39 -6.71 2.16
CA SER A 72 -4.55 -7.62 1.38
C SER A 72 -5.34 -8.44 0.37
N ALA A 73 -6.52 -8.95 0.76
CA ALA A 73 -7.42 -9.66 -0.13
C ALA A 73 -7.93 -8.74 -1.25
N TYR A 74 -8.36 -7.53 -0.91
CA TYR A 74 -8.84 -6.54 -1.86
C TYR A 74 -7.80 -6.17 -2.92
N LEU A 75 -6.54 -5.99 -2.52
CA LEU A 75 -5.44 -5.70 -3.45
C LEU A 75 -5.18 -6.87 -4.42
N VAL A 76 -5.25 -8.11 -3.93
CA VAL A 76 -5.08 -9.31 -4.77
C VAL A 76 -6.23 -9.44 -5.77
N GLU A 77 -7.46 -9.33 -5.30
CA GLU A 77 -8.66 -9.59 -6.09
C GLU A 77 -8.94 -8.51 -7.13
N ASN A 78 -8.65 -7.24 -6.82
CA ASN A 78 -9.06 -6.12 -7.66
C ASN A 78 -7.90 -5.40 -8.37
N PHE A 79 -6.67 -5.52 -7.88
CA PHE A 79 -5.54 -4.74 -8.40
C PHE A 79 -4.34 -5.59 -8.85
N GLY A 80 -4.48 -6.90 -8.85
CA GLY A 80 -3.45 -7.82 -9.36
C GLY A 80 -2.15 -7.83 -8.55
N TYR A 81 -2.21 -7.47 -7.25
CA TYR A 81 -1.09 -7.69 -6.34
C TYR A 81 -0.92 -9.18 -6.07
N LYS A 82 0.32 -9.63 -5.94
CA LYS A 82 0.65 -11.00 -5.60
C LYS A 82 1.01 -11.09 -4.13
N ARG A 83 0.60 -12.17 -3.45
CA ARG A 83 0.92 -12.36 -2.03
C ARG A 83 2.42 -12.46 -1.77
N GLU A 84 3.19 -12.98 -2.69
CA GLU A 84 4.65 -13.04 -2.65
C GLU A 84 5.33 -11.66 -2.73
N ASP A 85 4.65 -10.65 -3.25
CA ASP A 85 5.08 -9.26 -3.31
C ASP A 85 4.45 -8.39 -2.21
N MET A 86 3.94 -9.03 -1.14
CA MET A 86 3.40 -8.36 0.03
C MET A 86 4.21 -8.70 1.29
N VAL A 87 4.51 -7.69 2.08
CA VAL A 87 4.97 -7.85 3.46
C VAL A 87 3.84 -7.47 4.40
N ILE A 88 3.48 -8.40 5.28
CA ILE A 88 2.43 -8.22 6.29
C ILE A 88 3.06 -8.36 7.67
N LEU A 89 2.93 -7.31 8.48
CA LEU A 89 3.41 -7.28 9.86
C LEU A 89 2.21 -7.12 10.78
N THR A 90 1.95 -8.11 11.61
CA THR A 90 0.86 -8.06 12.60
C THR A 90 1.33 -8.63 13.93
N ASP A 91 0.77 -8.12 15.05
CA ASP A 91 1.20 -8.48 16.39
C ASP A 91 0.62 -9.81 16.92
N ASP A 92 -0.16 -10.52 16.10
CA ASP A 92 -0.58 -11.91 16.34
C ASP A 92 0.38 -12.95 15.72
N GLN A 93 1.43 -12.52 15.03
CA GLN A 93 2.40 -13.41 14.39
C GLN A 93 3.34 -14.06 15.41
N GLN A 94 3.55 -15.36 15.27
CA GLN A 94 4.52 -16.08 16.10
C GLN A 94 5.96 -15.89 15.60
N ASN A 95 6.15 -15.70 14.28
CA ASN A 95 7.45 -15.42 13.71
C ASN A 95 7.91 -14.00 14.08
N PRO A 96 9.01 -13.84 14.85
CA PRO A 96 9.51 -12.52 15.25
C PRO A 96 9.78 -11.57 14.07
N MET A 97 10.13 -12.11 12.90
CA MET A 97 10.39 -11.31 11.69
C MET A 97 9.12 -10.73 11.07
N SER A 98 7.96 -11.30 11.39
CA SER A 98 6.65 -10.84 10.92
C SER A 98 5.90 -9.99 11.95
N GLN A 99 6.52 -9.73 13.10
CA GLN A 99 5.96 -8.85 14.11
C GLN A 99 6.27 -7.37 13.79
N PRO A 100 5.36 -6.44 14.11
CA PRO A 100 5.49 -5.02 13.78
C PRO A 100 6.39 -4.27 14.78
N THR A 101 7.62 -4.76 14.98
CA THR A 101 8.65 -4.06 15.74
C THR A 101 9.18 -2.89 14.93
N LYS A 102 9.70 -1.85 15.59
CA LYS A 102 10.32 -0.69 14.92
C LYS A 102 11.34 -1.14 13.85
N GLN A 103 12.20 -2.09 14.20
CA GLN A 103 13.22 -2.59 13.28
C GLN A 103 12.62 -3.29 12.05
N ASN A 104 11.60 -4.14 12.25
CA ASN A 104 10.94 -4.83 11.15
C ASN A 104 10.17 -3.86 10.25
N ILE A 105 9.49 -2.86 10.84
CA ILE A 105 8.79 -1.81 10.09
C ILE A 105 9.78 -1.03 9.21
N LEU A 106 10.89 -0.55 9.77
CA LEU A 106 11.90 0.19 9.00
C LEU A 106 12.52 -0.67 7.88
N ARG A 107 12.78 -1.94 8.15
CA ARG A 107 13.27 -2.90 7.13
C ARG A 107 12.26 -3.09 6.01
N ALA A 108 10.98 -3.25 6.37
CA ALA A 108 9.90 -3.44 5.41
C ALA A 108 9.64 -2.17 4.58
N MET A 109 9.73 -0.99 5.19
CA MET A 109 9.66 0.28 4.45
C MET A 109 10.79 0.41 3.43
N HIS A 110 12.03 0.08 3.85
CA HIS A 110 13.16 0.06 2.92
C HIS A 110 12.93 -0.94 1.77
N TRP A 111 12.47 -2.16 2.09
CA TRP A 111 12.13 -3.16 1.09
C TRP A 111 11.05 -2.66 0.12
N LEU A 112 10.04 -1.95 0.61
CA LEU A 112 8.95 -1.44 -0.23
C LEU A 112 9.47 -0.53 -1.34
N VAL A 113 10.35 0.41 -0.99
CA VAL A 113 10.85 1.44 -1.93
C VAL A 113 12.11 1.02 -2.68
N LYS A 114 12.82 0.01 -2.19
CA LYS A 114 14.07 -0.45 -2.81
C LYS A 114 13.83 -0.92 -4.25
N ASP A 115 14.68 -0.44 -5.14
CA ASP A 115 14.65 -0.77 -6.57
C ASP A 115 13.34 -0.41 -7.28
N ALA A 116 12.60 0.57 -6.76
CA ALA A 116 11.41 1.09 -7.40
C ALA A 116 11.74 1.73 -8.75
N ARG A 117 10.93 1.44 -9.75
CA ARG A 117 11.08 1.90 -11.13
C ARG A 117 9.84 2.68 -11.59
N PRO A 118 9.96 3.50 -12.63
CA PRO A 118 8.79 4.11 -13.25
C PRO A 118 7.71 3.05 -13.58
N ASN A 119 6.46 3.41 -13.36
CA ASN A 119 5.28 2.56 -13.52
C ASN A 119 5.09 1.42 -12.52
N ASP A 120 5.96 1.29 -11.51
CA ASP A 120 5.69 0.43 -10.36
C ASP A 120 4.56 1.01 -9.50
N SER A 121 3.87 0.12 -8.77
CA SER A 121 2.81 0.49 -7.83
C SER A 121 3.18 0.03 -6.43
N LEU A 122 3.49 0.98 -5.56
CA LEU A 122 3.85 0.72 -4.17
C LEU A 122 2.67 1.09 -3.28
N PHE A 123 2.24 0.16 -2.43
CA PHE A 123 1.12 0.36 -1.52
C PHE A 123 1.56 0.21 -0.07
N PHE A 124 1.23 1.20 0.75
CA PHE A 124 1.49 1.19 2.19
C PHE A 124 0.18 1.33 2.95
N HIS A 125 -0.07 0.42 3.90
CA HIS A 125 -1.23 0.45 4.78
C HIS A 125 -0.78 0.26 6.22
N TYR A 126 -1.30 1.12 7.10
CA TYR A 126 -1.12 1.03 8.54
C TYR A 126 -2.49 1.12 9.23
N SER A 127 -2.80 0.12 10.04
CA SER A 127 -3.94 0.10 10.93
C SER A 127 -3.46 -0.14 12.36
N GLY A 128 -3.61 0.87 13.20
CA GLY A 128 -3.12 0.87 14.57
C GLY A 128 -3.35 2.24 15.22
N GLU A 129 -2.89 2.41 16.45
CA GLU A 129 -2.93 3.68 17.14
C GLU A 129 -1.67 4.52 16.80
N CYS A 130 -1.89 5.76 16.39
CA CYS A 130 -0.83 6.75 16.26
C CYS A 130 -0.93 7.70 17.46
N ARG A 131 -0.14 7.47 18.50
CA ARG A 131 0.03 8.44 19.59
C ARG A 131 1.22 9.34 19.28
N VAL A 132 0.93 10.59 19.04
CA VAL A 132 1.96 11.62 19.12
C VAL A 132 2.14 11.94 20.61
N SER A 133 3.19 11.43 21.21
CA SER A 133 3.60 11.90 22.54
C SER A 133 4.11 13.32 22.39
N LEU A 134 3.42 14.28 23.02
CA LEU A 134 3.88 15.68 23.07
C LEU A 134 5.21 15.84 23.81
N THR A 135 5.72 14.77 24.44
CA THR A 135 7.01 14.76 25.14
C THR A 135 8.19 14.45 24.23
N ASP A 136 7.97 13.94 23.02
CA ASP A 136 9.04 13.66 22.04
C ASP A 136 9.26 14.81 21.05
N ALA A 137 8.53 15.91 21.21
CA ALA A 137 8.74 17.15 20.45
C ALA A 137 9.75 18.06 21.20
N VAL A 138 10.92 17.53 21.50
CA VAL A 138 12.09 18.34 21.84
C VAL A 138 13.15 18.08 20.78
N PHE A 139 13.41 19.10 20.03
CA PHE A 139 14.31 19.34 18.93
C PHE A 139 15.65 18.59 18.95
#